data_3e268accc3e81fad720ee82794dc30d5
#
_entry.id   3e268accc3e81fad720ee82794dc30d5
#
_cell.length_a   1.000
_cell.length_b   1.000
_cell.length_c   1.000
_cell.angle_alpha   90.00
_cell.angle_beta   90.00
_cell.angle_gamma   90.00
#
_symmetry.space_group_name_H-M   'P 1'
#
loop_
_entity.id
_entity.type
_entity.pdbx_description
1 polymer ?
#
loop_
_entity_poly.entity_id
_entity_poly.type
_entity_poly.pdbx_seq_one_letter_code
_entity_poly.pdbx_strand_id
1 'polypeptide(L)'
;DERVFMPCWQAMNIPKRAFVPLQWAETLEQMLALSGDRLDYFDEPAHLVGFSMGGYVAALTALQQPSKVASLTLIGSYPGQFDEQERQARKAIIQTIQSKKYQGMSDARMQKFVFSLDNVQVLQAIKAMESDLGPNVLATQMSALSEREDLTARLATAPFKVHLLVGEQDQIAPPDKITGLSEQIVNSQLHIFDNAAHMLPLEQPVALANYFVENFS
;
A
#
# COMPACT_ATOMS: atom_id res chain seq x y z
N ASP A 1 -5.46 -2.25 -7.90
CA ASP A 1 -6.15 -3.54 -7.87
C ASP A 1 -5.15 -4.70 -7.71
N GLU A 2 -5.60 -5.96 -7.80
CA GLU A 2 -4.79 -7.16 -7.57
C GLU A 2 -3.60 -7.31 -8.52
N ARG A 3 -3.64 -6.69 -9.69
CA ARG A 3 -2.55 -6.74 -10.67
C ARG A 3 -1.22 -6.24 -10.11
N VAL A 4 -1.26 -5.37 -9.11
CA VAL A 4 -0.04 -4.90 -8.43
C VAL A 4 0.71 -6.04 -7.74
N PHE A 5 0.00 -7.06 -7.24
CA PHE A 5 0.60 -8.21 -6.54
C PHE A 5 0.71 -9.47 -7.40
N MET A 6 0.07 -9.53 -8.56
CA MET A 6 0.04 -10.73 -9.39
C MET A 6 1.42 -11.31 -9.72
N PRO A 7 2.45 -10.50 -10.11
CA PRO A 7 3.79 -11.04 -10.37
C PRO A 7 4.45 -11.65 -9.13
N CYS A 8 4.29 -11.00 -7.97
CA CYS A 8 4.78 -11.54 -6.70
C CYS A 8 4.04 -12.84 -6.33
N TRP A 9 2.73 -12.89 -6.48
CA TRP A 9 1.93 -14.09 -6.20
C TRP A 9 2.28 -15.27 -7.12
N GLN A 10 2.62 -15.02 -8.36
CA GLN A 10 3.08 -16.06 -9.29
C GLN A 10 4.43 -16.65 -8.88
N ALA A 11 5.28 -15.86 -8.23
CA ALA A 11 6.57 -16.31 -7.72
C ALA A 11 6.47 -17.04 -6.36
N MET A 12 5.30 -17.03 -5.72
CA MET A 12 5.08 -17.64 -4.39
C MET A 12 4.18 -18.87 -4.51
N ASN A 13 4.52 -19.92 -3.78
CA ASN A 13 3.63 -21.08 -3.61
C ASN A 13 2.88 -20.97 -2.26
N ILE A 14 1.96 -20.00 -2.14
CA ILE A 14 1.13 -19.81 -0.94
C ILE A 14 -0.26 -20.41 -1.20
N PRO A 15 -0.68 -21.42 -0.41
CA PRO A 15 -1.92 -22.14 -0.66
C PRO A 15 -3.18 -21.32 -0.36
N LYS A 16 -3.14 -20.42 0.65
CA LYS A 16 -4.27 -19.58 1.03
C LYS A 16 -3.88 -18.10 0.95
N ARG A 17 -4.57 -17.37 0.09
CA ARG A 17 -4.44 -15.91 -0.04
C ARG A 17 -5.78 -15.31 -0.41
N ALA A 18 -6.01 -14.07 0.02
CA ALA A 18 -7.20 -13.32 -0.33
C ALA A 18 -6.81 -11.89 -0.70
N PHE A 19 -7.46 -11.34 -1.70
CA PHE A 19 -7.36 -9.96 -2.09
C PHE A 19 -8.56 -9.17 -1.55
N VAL A 20 -8.30 -7.97 -1.02
CA VAL A 20 -9.34 -7.04 -0.58
C VAL A 20 -9.56 -6.01 -1.69
N PRO A 21 -10.73 -6.03 -2.37
CA PRO A 21 -10.99 -5.17 -3.52
C PRO A 21 -11.38 -3.75 -3.08
N LEU A 22 -10.44 -2.99 -2.52
CA LEU A 22 -10.65 -1.64 -2.00
C LEU A 22 -11.19 -0.64 -3.04
N GLN A 23 -11.00 -0.94 -4.32
CA GLN A 23 -11.53 -0.11 -5.43
C GLN A 23 -13.07 -0.10 -5.49
N TRP A 24 -13.75 -1.01 -4.81
CA TRP A 24 -15.22 -1.06 -4.73
C TRP A 24 -15.78 -0.30 -3.54
N ALA A 25 -14.92 0.17 -2.65
CA ALA A 25 -15.31 0.92 -1.46
C ALA A 25 -15.25 2.43 -1.74
N GLU A 26 -16.25 3.15 -1.25
CA GLU A 26 -16.37 4.61 -1.38
C GLU A 26 -15.91 5.36 -0.13
N THR A 27 -15.91 4.68 1.03
CA THR A 27 -15.53 5.26 2.32
C THR A 27 -14.51 4.40 3.03
N LEU A 28 -13.82 4.98 4.02
CA LEU A 28 -12.89 4.24 4.87
C LEU A 28 -13.59 3.11 5.65
N GLU A 29 -14.82 3.35 6.12
CA GLU A 29 -15.61 2.35 6.84
C GLU A 29 -15.90 1.14 5.94
N GLN A 30 -16.23 1.35 4.67
CA GLN A 30 -16.45 0.27 3.72
C GLN A 30 -15.13 -0.48 3.42
N MET A 31 -14.00 0.22 3.31
CA MET A 31 -12.69 -0.42 3.15
C MET A 31 -12.35 -1.32 4.33
N LEU A 32 -12.63 -0.86 5.55
CA LEU A 32 -12.41 -1.63 6.78
C LEU A 32 -13.37 -2.83 6.88
N ALA A 33 -14.63 -2.66 6.51
CA ALA A 33 -15.61 -3.74 6.48
C ALA A 33 -15.18 -4.86 5.50
N LEU A 34 -14.77 -4.50 4.28
CA LEU A 34 -14.22 -5.47 3.31
C LEU A 34 -12.97 -6.17 3.83
N SER A 35 -12.10 -5.44 4.54
CA SER A 35 -10.88 -6.03 5.11
C SER A 35 -11.19 -6.97 6.26
N GLY A 36 -12.13 -6.62 7.14
CA GLY A 36 -12.61 -7.46 8.22
C GLY A 36 -13.26 -8.75 7.72
N ASP A 37 -14.16 -8.64 6.73
CA ASP A 37 -14.78 -9.77 6.05
C ASP A 37 -13.74 -10.77 5.51
N ARG A 38 -12.63 -10.27 4.93
CA ARG A 38 -11.56 -11.14 4.44
C ARG A 38 -10.79 -11.82 5.56
N LEU A 39 -10.58 -11.14 6.69
CA LEU A 39 -9.96 -11.78 7.86
C LEU A 39 -10.82 -12.91 8.43
N ASP A 40 -12.14 -12.78 8.39
CA ASP A 40 -13.07 -13.81 8.86
C ASP A 40 -13.10 -15.09 8.01
N TYR A 41 -12.45 -15.05 6.84
CA TYR A 41 -12.25 -16.21 5.97
C TYR A 41 -11.15 -17.17 6.47
N PHE A 42 -10.33 -16.73 7.41
CA PHE A 42 -9.20 -17.51 7.92
C PHE A 42 -9.50 -17.95 9.35
N ASP A 43 -9.36 -19.24 9.62
CA ASP A 43 -9.51 -19.82 10.95
C ASP A 43 -8.32 -19.46 11.87
N GLU A 44 -7.15 -19.23 11.27
CA GLU A 44 -5.92 -18.86 11.96
C GLU A 44 -5.58 -17.38 11.71
N PRO A 45 -4.81 -16.74 12.60
CA PRO A 45 -4.34 -15.37 12.36
C PRO A 45 -3.61 -15.21 11.02
N ALA A 46 -3.98 -14.19 10.26
CA ALA A 46 -3.47 -13.97 8.90
C ALA A 46 -2.34 -12.93 8.85
N HIS A 47 -1.44 -13.08 7.87
CA HIS A 47 -0.48 -12.05 7.51
C HIS A 47 -1.16 -10.99 6.63
N LEU A 48 -1.33 -9.77 7.16
CA LEU A 48 -1.89 -8.65 6.41
C LEU A 48 -0.79 -7.96 5.62
N VAL A 49 -1.01 -7.78 4.33
CA VAL A 49 -0.09 -7.08 3.45
C VAL A 49 -0.81 -5.91 2.80
N GLY A 50 -0.32 -4.71 3.01
CA GLY A 50 -0.87 -3.50 2.41
C GLY A 50 0.16 -2.68 1.65
N PHE A 51 -0.17 -2.32 0.40
CA PHE A 51 0.67 -1.47 -0.44
C PHE A 51 0.08 -0.06 -0.50
N SER A 52 0.95 0.95 -0.30
CA SER A 52 0.59 2.37 -0.41
C SER A 52 -0.67 2.71 0.42
N MET A 53 -1.75 3.16 -0.21
CA MET A 53 -3.05 3.40 0.43
C MET A 53 -3.56 2.15 1.18
N GLY A 54 -3.44 0.98 0.57
CA GLY A 54 -3.84 -0.29 1.18
C GLY A 54 -3.06 -0.61 2.45
N GLY A 55 -1.84 -0.08 2.62
CA GLY A 55 -1.07 -0.21 3.85
C GLY A 55 -1.71 0.52 5.03
N TYR A 56 -2.27 1.70 4.81
CA TYR A 56 -3.01 2.41 5.85
C TYR A 56 -4.27 1.62 6.28
N VAL A 57 -5.03 1.13 5.30
CA VAL A 57 -6.23 0.31 5.59
C VAL A 57 -5.86 -0.97 6.33
N ALA A 58 -4.80 -1.68 5.89
CA ALA A 58 -4.31 -2.87 6.55
C ALA A 58 -3.85 -2.58 7.99
N ALA A 59 -3.13 -1.48 8.22
CA ALA A 59 -2.68 -1.06 9.55
C ALA A 59 -3.87 -0.79 10.49
N LEU A 60 -4.87 -0.05 10.03
CA LEU A 60 -6.06 0.25 10.84
C LEU A 60 -6.89 -1.02 11.11
N THR A 61 -7.05 -1.90 10.11
CA THR A 61 -7.70 -3.21 10.28
C THR A 61 -6.97 -4.07 11.31
N ALA A 62 -5.63 -4.16 11.22
CA ALA A 62 -4.81 -4.90 12.18
C ALA A 62 -4.96 -4.38 13.61
N LEU A 63 -5.01 -3.06 13.79
CA LEU A 63 -5.20 -2.42 15.10
C LEU A 63 -6.62 -2.58 15.66
N GLN A 64 -7.62 -2.79 14.81
CA GLN A 64 -9.00 -3.07 15.23
C GLN A 64 -9.22 -4.55 15.59
N GLN A 65 -8.51 -5.48 14.96
CA GLN A 65 -8.66 -6.92 15.13
C GLN A 65 -7.32 -7.63 15.41
N PRO A 66 -6.55 -7.22 16.43
CA PRO A 66 -5.18 -7.69 16.62
C PRO A 66 -5.05 -9.20 16.86
N SER A 67 -6.09 -9.83 17.42
CA SER A 67 -6.08 -11.29 17.65
C SER A 67 -6.18 -12.12 16.36
N LYS A 68 -6.60 -11.52 15.25
CA LYS A 68 -6.69 -12.17 13.92
C LYS A 68 -5.46 -11.91 13.03
N VAL A 69 -4.43 -11.26 13.57
CA VAL A 69 -3.26 -10.80 12.79
C VAL A 69 -2.01 -11.51 13.27
N ALA A 70 -1.40 -12.30 12.40
CA ALA A 70 -0.09 -12.91 12.62
C ALA A 70 1.04 -11.89 12.44
N SER A 71 0.97 -11.09 11.39
CA SER A 71 1.87 -9.96 11.16
C SER A 71 1.23 -8.92 10.22
N LEU A 72 1.75 -7.70 10.25
CA LEU A 72 1.37 -6.61 9.35
C LEU A 72 2.57 -6.25 8.47
N THR A 73 2.38 -6.20 7.15
CA THR A 73 3.39 -5.72 6.21
C THR A 73 2.89 -4.44 5.52
N LEU A 74 3.67 -3.37 5.63
CA LEU A 74 3.46 -2.09 4.97
C LEU A 74 4.48 -1.93 3.85
N ILE A 75 4.03 -1.88 2.60
CA ILE A 75 4.87 -1.72 1.41
C ILE A 75 4.68 -0.30 0.88
N GLY A 76 5.74 0.51 0.84
CA GLY A 76 5.68 1.88 0.37
C GLY A 76 4.56 2.68 1.04
N SER A 77 4.38 2.49 2.35
CA SER A 77 3.25 3.05 3.08
C SER A 77 3.66 3.61 4.43
N TYR A 78 3.32 4.87 4.66
CA TYR A 78 3.45 5.55 5.94
C TYR A 78 2.07 5.72 6.58
N PRO A 79 1.80 5.14 7.75
CA PRO A 79 0.47 5.12 8.35
C PRO A 79 0.14 6.38 9.19
N GLY A 80 0.94 7.42 9.09
CA GLY A 80 0.69 8.71 9.75
C GLY A 80 -0.28 9.61 8.99
N GLN A 81 -0.56 10.77 9.54
CA GLN A 81 -1.34 11.81 8.86
C GLN A 81 -0.58 12.36 7.64
N PHE A 82 -1.34 12.88 6.69
CA PHE A 82 -0.77 13.68 5.62
C PHE A 82 -0.34 15.04 6.14
N ASP A 83 0.81 15.52 5.70
CA ASP A 83 1.19 16.91 5.90
C ASP A 83 0.33 17.85 5.04
N GLU A 84 0.49 19.15 5.25
CA GLU A 84 -0.32 20.15 4.52
C GLU A 84 -0.05 20.14 3.02
N GLN A 85 1.20 19.89 2.61
CA GLN A 85 1.58 19.83 1.20
C GLN A 85 0.94 18.61 0.52
N GLU A 86 0.99 17.45 1.19
CA GLU A 86 0.34 16.22 0.72
C GLU A 86 -1.18 16.39 0.61
N ARG A 87 -1.83 17.02 1.61
CA ARG A 87 -3.28 17.31 1.57
C ARG A 87 -3.65 18.21 0.40
N GLN A 88 -2.89 19.30 0.19
CA GLN A 88 -3.13 20.23 -0.91
C GLN A 88 -2.94 19.55 -2.27
N ALA A 89 -1.89 18.75 -2.46
CA ALA A 89 -1.65 18.00 -3.69
C ALA A 89 -2.80 17.03 -4.00
N ARG A 90 -3.31 16.31 -3.00
CA ARG A 90 -4.45 15.40 -3.13
C ARG A 90 -5.73 16.17 -3.51
N LYS A 91 -6.01 17.27 -2.84
CA LYS A 91 -7.16 18.14 -3.13
C LYS A 91 -7.12 18.67 -4.57
N ALA A 92 -5.95 19.08 -5.05
CA ALA A 92 -5.78 19.57 -6.43
C ALA A 92 -6.09 18.46 -7.47
N ILE A 93 -5.66 17.22 -7.21
CA ILE A 93 -5.97 16.08 -8.08
C ILE A 93 -7.48 15.82 -8.10
N ILE A 94 -8.13 15.76 -6.93
CA ILE A 94 -9.59 15.57 -6.82
C ILE A 94 -10.33 16.66 -7.61
N GLN A 95 -9.96 17.92 -7.44
CA GLN A 95 -10.55 19.05 -8.17
C GLN A 95 -10.36 18.92 -9.69
N THR A 96 -9.18 18.46 -10.13
CA THR A 96 -8.88 18.25 -11.55
C THR A 96 -9.78 17.16 -12.13
N ILE A 97 -10.01 16.07 -11.38
CA ILE A 97 -10.93 15.00 -11.78
C ILE A 97 -12.39 15.51 -11.84
N GLN A 98 -12.84 16.19 -10.78
CA GLN A 98 -14.22 16.74 -10.71
C GLN A 98 -14.51 17.74 -11.82
N SER A 99 -13.51 18.52 -12.22
CA SER A 99 -13.63 19.47 -13.35
C SER A 99 -13.46 18.81 -14.73
N LYS A 100 -13.33 17.47 -14.80
CA LYS A 100 -13.13 16.69 -16.04
C LYS A 100 -11.88 17.08 -16.83
N LYS A 101 -10.87 17.61 -16.16
CA LYS A 101 -9.58 18.02 -16.74
C LYS A 101 -8.45 17.00 -16.51
N TYR A 102 -8.73 15.93 -15.79
CA TYR A 102 -7.75 14.88 -15.53
C TYR A 102 -7.48 14.06 -16.80
N GLN A 103 -6.22 13.99 -17.21
CA GLN A 103 -5.75 13.29 -18.41
C GLN A 103 -4.90 12.06 -18.10
N GLY A 104 -5.00 11.53 -16.90
CA GLY A 104 -4.16 10.43 -16.44
C GLY A 104 -2.87 10.91 -15.76
N MET A 105 -2.05 9.95 -15.39
CA MET A 105 -0.76 10.19 -14.74
C MET A 105 0.25 10.72 -15.76
N SER A 106 0.76 11.95 -15.53
CA SER A 106 1.82 12.52 -16.36
C SER A 106 3.16 11.77 -16.19
N ASP A 107 4.04 11.86 -17.19
CA ASP A 107 5.37 11.24 -17.11
C ASP A 107 6.18 11.76 -15.91
N ALA A 108 6.11 13.05 -15.62
CA ALA A 108 6.75 13.66 -14.45
C ALA A 108 6.22 13.09 -13.12
N ARG A 109 4.95 12.70 -13.08
CA ARG A 109 4.38 12.03 -11.91
C ARG A 109 4.77 10.55 -11.90
N MET A 110 4.77 9.88 -13.06
CA MET A 110 5.19 8.50 -13.21
C MET A 110 6.61 8.27 -12.71
N GLN A 111 7.55 9.19 -13.01
CA GLN A 111 8.93 9.16 -12.52
C GLN A 111 9.06 9.07 -10.99
N LYS A 112 8.07 9.59 -10.24
CA LYS A 112 8.07 9.49 -8.77
C LYS A 112 7.61 8.13 -8.25
N PHE A 113 6.95 7.35 -9.11
CA PHE A 113 6.38 6.05 -8.76
C PHE A 113 7.27 4.88 -9.14
N VAL A 114 8.11 5.04 -10.17
CA VAL A 114 8.92 3.94 -10.71
C VAL A 114 10.41 4.26 -10.67
N PHE A 115 11.20 3.22 -10.47
CA PHE A 115 12.67 3.31 -10.50
C PHE A 115 13.19 3.71 -11.89
N SER A 116 12.62 3.14 -12.95
CA SER A 116 13.03 3.43 -14.32
C SER A 116 11.83 3.54 -15.26
N LEU A 117 11.83 4.56 -16.11
CA LEU A 117 10.89 4.69 -17.23
C LEU A 117 11.18 3.72 -18.39
N ASP A 118 12.30 3.00 -18.37
CA ASP A 118 12.63 1.98 -19.36
C ASP A 118 11.94 0.65 -19.08
N ASN A 119 11.36 0.46 -17.88
CA ASN A 119 10.61 -0.74 -17.55
C ASN A 119 9.18 -0.69 -18.15
N VAL A 120 9.11 -1.01 -19.43
CA VAL A 120 7.86 -0.94 -20.23
C VAL A 120 6.75 -1.79 -19.62
N GLN A 121 7.06 -2.95 -19.03
CA GLN A 121 6.06 -3.85 -18.44
C GLN A 121 5.41 -3.22 -17.21
N VAL A 122 6.20 -2.62 -16.32
CA VAL A 122 5.69 -1.91 -15.15
C VAL A 122 4.83 -0.71 -15.57
N LEU A 123 5.31 0.08 -16.54
CA LEU A 123 4.56 1.24 -17.03
C LEU A 123 3.22 0.85 -17.67
N GLN A 124 3.21 -0.23 -18.46
CA GLN A 124 1.98 -0.74 -19.07
C GLN A 124 0.98 -1.23 -18.01
N ALA A 125 1.46 -1.95 -16.98
CA ALA A 125 0.61 -2.42 -15.89
C ALA A 125 -0.03 -1.23 -15.13
N ILE A 126 0.74 -0.18 -14.81
CA ILE A 126 0.23 1.02 -14.13
C ILE A 126 -0.82 1.72 -15.01
N LYS A 127 -0.52 1.96 -16.28
CA LYS A 127 -1.44 2.63 -17.21
C LYS A 127 -2.72 1.83 -17.44
N ALA A 128 -2.63 0.50 -17.53
CA ALA A 128 -3.80 -0.38 -17.66
C ALA A 128 -4.69 -0.31 -16.40
N MET A 129 -4.10 -0.40 -15.19
CA MET A 129 -4.85 -0.26 -13.94
C MET A 129 -5.54 1.11 -13.84
N GLU A 130 -4.83 2.19 -14.18
CA GLU A 130 -5.38 3.54 -14.16
C GLU A 130 -6.56 3.70 -15.16
N SER A 131 -6.39 3.18 -16.36
CA SER A 131 -7.42 3.23 -17.41
C SER A 131 -8.67 2.45 -17.02
N ASP A 132 -8.52 1.25 -16.50
CA ASP A 132 -9.63 0.33 -16.19
C ASP A 132 -10.42 0.78 -14.94
N LEU A 133 -9.73 1.28 -13.91
CA LEU A 133 -10.38 1.79 -12.70
C LEU A 133 -11.00 3.17 -12.91
N GLY A 134 -10.37 3.98 -13.73
CA GLY A 134 -10.81 5.33 -14.06
C GLY A 134 -10.58 6.36 -12.96
N PRO A 135 -10.69 7.65 -13.31
CA PRO A 135 -10.37 8.75 -12.41
C PRO A 135 -11.33 8.88 -11.20
N ASN A 136 -12.56 8.42 -11.32
CA ASN A 136 -13.54 8.53 -10.24
C ASN A 136 -13.14 7.65 -9.04
N VAL A 137 -12.65 6.43 -9.28
CA VAL A 137 -12.12 5.56 -8.21
C VAL A 137 -10.96 6.23 -7.51
N LEU A 138 -10.03 6.84 -8.25
CA LEU A 138 -8.91 7.59 -7.66
C LEU A 138 -9.40 8.74 -6.77
N ALA A 139 -10.35 9.56 -7.24
CA ALA A 139 -10.90 10.67 -6.47
C ALA A 139 -11.61 10.20 -5.21
N THR A 140 -12.42 9.15 -5.32
CA THR A 140 -13.15 8.55 -4.19
C THR A 140 -12.18 8.02 -3.13
N GLN A 141 -11.17 7.25 -3.50
CA GLN A 141 -10.16 6.72 -2.58
C GLN A 141 -9.31 7.83 -1.93
N MET A 142 -8.95 8.85 -2.69
CA MET A 142 -8.26 10.02 -2.13
C MET A 142 -9.13 10.76 -1.11
N SER A 143 -10.42 10.93 -1.40
CA SER A 143 -11.36 11.60 -0.50
C SER A 143 -11.61 10.80 0.78
N ALA A 144 -11.80 9.49 0.66
CA ALA A 144 -12.06 8.59 1.79
C ALA A 144 -10.95 8.59 2.85
N LEU A 145 -9.71 8.93 2.46
CA LEU A 145 -8.54 8.93 3.32
C LEU A 145 -7.97 10.32 3.58
N SER A 146 -8.65 11.40 3.17
CA SER A 146 -8.12 12.76 3.31
C SER A 146 -7.90 13.16 4.77
N GLU A 147 -8.79 12.74 5.65
CA GLU A 147 -8.80 13.05 7.10
C GLU A 147 -8.35 11.85 7.96
N ARG A 148 -7.44 11.03 7.43
CA ARG A 148 -6.95 9.86 8.15
C ARG A 148 -6.20 10.24 9.44
N GLU A 149 -6.38 9.43 10.49
CA GLU A 149 -5.66 9.59 11.76
C GLU A 149 -4.19 9.15 11.66
N ASP A 150 -3.37 9.55 12.60
CA ASP A 150 -2.00 9.04 12.76
C ASP A 150 -2.03 7.74 13.56
N LEU A 151 -1.61 6.64 12.94
CA LEU A 151 -1.58 5.32 13.56
C LEU A 151 -0.23 4.98 14.21
N THR A 152 0.78 5.86 14.11
CA THR A 152 2.16 5.59 14.53
C THR A 152 2.24 5.17 16.00
N ALA A 153 1.61 5.94 16.90
CA ALA A 153 1.64 5.65 18.33
C ALA A 153 0.92 4.34 18.68
N ARG A 154 -0.15 3.99 17.96
CA ARG A 154 -0.87 2.72 18.15
C ARG A 154 -0.06 1.54 17.65
N LEU A 155 0.63 1.69 16.52
CA LEU A 155 1.51 0.65 15.97
C LEU A 155 2.77 0.42 16.82
N ALA A 156 3.27 1.47 17.50
CA ALA A 156 4.42 1.35 18.40
C ALA A 156 4.24 0.27 19.49
N THR A 157 2.99 0.03 19.90
CA THR A 157 2.64 -0.95 20.96
C THR A 157 1.83 -2.13 20.42
N ALA A 158 1.79 -2.33 19.11
CA ALA A 158 1.05 -3.41 18.49
C ALA A 158 1.56 -4.80 18.92
N PRO A 159 0.66 -5.78 19.21
CA PRO A 159 1.07 -7.09 19.70
C PRO A 159 1.61 -8.02 18.60
N PHE A 160 1.55 -7.61 17.35
CA PHE A 160 2.01 -8.36 16.18
C PHE A 160 3.28 -7.73 15.60
N LYS A 161 4.03 -8.52 14.82
CA LYS A 161 5.21 -8.03 14.10
C LYS A 161 4.80 -7.13 12.94
N VAL A 162 5.54 -6.02 12.75
CA VAL A 162 5.34 -5.07 11.66
C VAL A 162 6.52 -5.12 10.71
N HIS A 163 6.29 -5.50 9.45
CA HIS A 163 7.28 -5.45 8.39
C HIS A 163 7.10 -4.16 7.60
N LEU A 164 8.17 -3.39 7.46
CA LEU A 164 8.21 -2.13 6.73
C LEU A 164 9.07 -2.33 5.49
N LEU A 165 8.45 -2.33 4.32
CA LEU A 165 9.12 -2.61 3.05
C LEU A 165 9.04 -1.38 2.16
N VAL A 166 10.18 -0.94 1.61
CA VAL A 166 10.24 0.25 0.78
C VAL A 166 11.30 0.12 -0.31
N GLY A 167 11.06 0.68 -1.49
CA GLY A 167 12.09 0.82 -2.51
C GLY A 167 13.06 1.94 -2.17
N GLU A 168 14.35 1.77 -2.44
CA GLU A 168 15.40 2.75 -2.13
C GLU A 168 15.14 4.14 -2.74
N GLN A 169 14.39 4.20 -3.84
CA GLN A 169 14.06 5.43 -4.57
C GLN A 169 12.57 5.81 -4.49
N ASP A 170 11.83 5.29 -3.53
CA ASP A 170 10.43 5.67 -3.32
C ASP A 170 10.33 7.15 -2.92
N GLN A 171 9.73 7.98 -3.80
CA GLN A 171 9.50 9.40 -3.56
C GLN A 171 8.10 9.69 -3.00
N ILE A 172 7.24 8.68 -2.89
CA ILE A 172 5.88 8.80 -2.34
C ILE A 172 5.88 8.48 -0.84
N ALA A 173 6.58 7.42 -0.46
CA ALA A 173 6.86 7.06 0.93
C ALA A 173 8.39 6.93 1.11
N PRO A 174 9.12 8.06 1.25
CA PRO A 174 10.58 8.05 1.22
C PRO A 174 11.19 7.13 2.27
N PRO A 175 12.29 6.42 1.95
CA PRO A 175 12.95 5.48 2.87
C PRO A 175 13.28 6.09 4.24
N ASP A 176 13.71 7.34 4.29
CA ASP A 176 14.03 8.02 5.55
C ASP A 176 12.80 8.14 6.46
N LYS A 177 11.61 8.43 5.87
CA LYS A 177 10.34 8.50 6.59
C LYS A 177 9.95 7.12 7.15
N ILE A 178 10.19 6.05 6.39
CA ILE A 178 9.91 4.67 6.81
C ILE A 178 10.93 4.18 7.84
N THR A 179 12.19 4.57 7.70
CA THR A 179 13.23 4.30 8.71
C THR A 179 12.87 4.94 10.05
N GLY A 180 12.51 6.23 10.05
CA GLY A 180 12.05 6.90 11.26
C GLY A 180 10.79 6.27 11.89
N LEU A 181 9.91 5.67 11.08
CA LEU A 181 8.79 4.88 11.57
C LEU A 181 9.26 3.57 12.23
N SER A 182 10.25 2.89 11.64
CA SER A 182 10.77 1.62 12.20
C SER A 182 11.43 1.82 13.56
N GLU A 183 12.06 2.95 13.79
CA GLU A 183 12.67 3.31 15.08
C GLU A 183 11.63 3.51 16.20
N GLN A 184 10.39 3.83 15.85
CA GLN A 184 9.29 4.05 16.79
C GLN A 184 8.51 2.77 17.10
N ILE A 185 8.55 1.76 16.23
CA ILE A 185 7.81 0.50 16.40
C ILE A 185 8.75 -0.58 16.92
N VAL A 186 8.64 -0.92 18.20
CA VAL A 186 9.56 -1.85 18.88
C VAL A 186 9.63 -3.22 18.18
N ASN A 187 8.49 -3.74 17.72
CA ASN A 187 8.41 -5.03 17.04
C ASN A 187 8.34 -4.87 15.52
N SER A 188 9.24 -4.05 14.95
CA SER A 188 9.32 -3.86 13.51
C SER A 188 10.56 -4.48 12.89
N GLN A 189 10.47 -4.74 11.58
CA GLN A 189 11.57 -5.12 10.72
C GLN A 189 11.50 -4.29 9.45
N LEU A 190 12.53 -3.48 9.20
CA LEU A 190 12.68 -2.68 7.99
C LEU A 190 13.48 -3.46 6.95
N HIS A 191 13.03 -3.41 5.69
CA HIS A 191 13.80 -3.86 4.54
C HIS A 191 13.68 -2.85 3.39
N ILE A 192 14.81 -2.36 2.91
CA ILE A 192 14.90 -1.43 1.77
C ILE A 192 15.35 -2.25 0.55
N PHE A 193 14.56 -2.20 -0.52
CA PHE A 193 14.82 -2.93 -1.75
C PHE A 193 15.60 -2.07 -2.73
N ASP A 194 16.75 -2.55 -3.16
CA ASP A 194 17.54 -1.92 -4.21
C ASP A 194 16.81 -1.95 -5.57
N ASN A 195 17.10 -0.98 -6.44
CA ASN A 195 16.53 -0.89 -7.78
C ASN A 195 14.99 -0.90 -7.80
N ALA A 196 14.36 -0.29 -6.81
CA ALA A 196 12.92 -0.14 -6.70
C ALA A 196 12.54 1.26 -6.22
N ALA A 197 11.39 1.74 -6.66
CA ALA A 197 10.74 2.92 -6.17
C ALA A 197 9.39 2.56 -5.51
N HIS A 198 8.36 3.40 -5.69
CA HIS A 198 7.06 3.18 -5.06
C HIS A 198 6.37 1.91 -5.54
N MET A 199 6.50 1.57 -6.84
CA MET A 199 5.86 0.38 -7.41
C MET A 199 6.65 -0.92 -7.14
N LEU A 200 7.30 -1.00 -5.99
CA LEU A 200 8.08 -2.15 -5.52
C LEU A 200 7.45 -3.52 -5.85
N PRO A 201 6.14 -3.78 -5.66
CA PRO A 201 5.58 -5.10 -5.97
C PRO A 201 5.62 -5.47 -7.46
N LEU A 202 5.67 -4.48 -8.35
CA LEU A 202 5.83 -4.68 -9.79
C LEU A 202 7.29 -4.65 -10.23
N GLU A 203 8.13 -3.89 -9.54
CA GLU A 203 9.53 -3.68 -9.91
C GLU A 203 10.44 -4.80 -9.42
N GLN A 204 10.17 -5.35 -8.21
CA GLN A 204 10.96 -6.40 -7.58
C GLN A 204 10.08 -7.58 -7.10
N PRO A 205 9.21 -8.15 -7.96
CA PRO A 205 8.23 -9.14 -7.51
C PRO A 205 8.84 -10.42 -6.95
N VAL A 206 9.97 -10.87 -7.50
CA VAL A 206 10.67 -12.09 -7.05
C VAL A 206 11.37 -11.85 -5.71
N ALA A 207 12.05 -10.71 -5.55
CA ALA A 207 12.70 -10.37 -4.29
C ALA A 207 11.66 -10.20 -3.17
N LEU A 208 10.53 -9.56 -3.48
CA LEU A 208 9.41 -9.42 -2.54
C LEU A 208 8.80 -10.79 -2.17
N ALA A 209 8.64 -11.69 -3.15
CA ALA A 209 8.17 -13.06 -2.92
C ALA A 209 9.11 -13.84 -1.98
N ASN A 210 10.41 -13.77 -2.22
CA ASN A 210 11.42 -14.39 -1.37
C ASN A 210 11.35 -13.85 0.07
N TYR A 211 11.22 -12.52 0.23
CA TYR A 211 11.04 -11.92 1.53
C TYR A 211 9.84 -12.51 2.29
N PHE A 212 8.70 -12.67 1.61
CA PHE A 212 7.52 -13.25 2.23
C PHE A 212 7.70 -14.72 2.61
N VAL A 213 8.31 -15.52 1.74
CA VAL A 213 8.59 -16.94 2.03
C VAL A 213 9.51 -17.10 3.25
N GLU A 214 10.49 -16.22 3.41
CA GLU A 214 11.43 -16.24 4.53
C GLU A 214 10.81 -15.76 5.86
N ASN A 215 9.81 -14.91 5.81
CA ASN A 215 9.29 -14.22 7.00
C ASN A 215 7.87 -14.63 7.42
N PHE A 216 7.13 -15.40 6.59
CA PHE A 216 5.74 -15.80 6.86
C PHE A 216 5.60 -17.32 7.08
N SER A 217 6.66 -17.98 7.48
CA SER A 217 6.66 -19.42 7.82
C SER A 217 6.20 -19.68 9.26
#